data_8b4ad53d61c9713b08b53917ea740d42
#
_entry.id   8b4ad53d61c9713b08b53917ea740d42
#
_cell.length_a   1.000
_cell.length_b   1.000
_cell.length_c   1.000
_cell.angle_alpha   90.00
_cell.angle_beta   90.00
_cell.angle_gamma   90.00
#
_symmetry.space_group_name_H-M   'P 1'
#
loop_
_entity.id
_entity.type
_entity.pdbx_description
1 polymer ?
#
loop_
_entity_poly.entity_id
_entity_poly.type
_entity_poly.pdbx_seq_one_letter_code
_entity_poly.pdbx_strand_id
1 'polypeptide(L)'
;MKNKLRIICKYLKGLGIEKAPFRIDFDGGVQWFELDIPYNISDTIRDSIQEILEIYEDDLYEIGPGSLDNPNEYFTASGEIIPSENKIIIEGVDFHGYNTQNSASYYDIEDYEEGDSVYDYFIEVRKYLDEIKSDSITVTYEGGGDSGFIETSYESSNGGGSIPAGIEDICYKLLEEFGGWEINEGSQGSIMLSRDEIEIEHEWNVQEEHWEEANIVITLETF
;
A
#
# COMPACT_ATOMS: atom_id res chain seq x y z
N MET A 1 -3.61 -33.76 6.51
CA MET A 1 -2.30 -33.14 6.30
C MET A 1 -1.14 -34.14 6.27
N LYS A 2 -0.87 -34.97 7.32
CA LYS A 2 0.22 -35.97 7.33
C LYS A 2 0.40 -36.78 6.05
N ASN A 3 -0.69 -37.27 5.48
CA ASN A 3 -0.65 -38.05 4.24
C ASN A 3 -0.24 -37.21 3.03
N LYS A 4 -0.65 -35.95 2.95
CA LYS A 4 -0.27 -35.03 1.88
C LYS A 4 1.24 -34.78 1.93
N LEU A 5 1.79 -34.41 3.09
CA LEU A 5 3.23 -34.19 3.27
C LEU A 5 4.04 -35.44 2.88
N ARG A 6 3.60 -36.65 3.26
CA ARG A 6 4.27 -37.90 2.84
C ARG A 6 4.24 -38.11 1.32
N ILE A 7 3.12 -37.82 0.67
CA ILE A 7 2.95 -37.95 -0.78
C ILE A 7 3.88 -36.97 -1.50
N ILE A 8 3.89 -35.70 -1.08
CA ILE A 8 4.77 -34.66 -1.61
C ILE A 8 6.24 -35.09 -1.50
N CYS A 9 6.67 -35.44 -0.31
CA CYS A 9 8.07 -35.83 -0.06
C CYS A 9 8.45 -37.11 -0.83
N LYS A 10 7.55 -38.08 -0.92
CA LYS A 10 7.78 -39.29 -1.73
C LYS A 10 7.91 -38.96 -3.22
N TYR A 11 7.07 -38.06 -3.73
CA TYR A 11 7.11 -37.62 -5.12
C TYR A 11 8.44 -36.92 -5.44
N LEU A 12 8.83 -35.92 -4.63
CA LEU A 12 10.07 -35.17 -4.81
C LEU A 12 11.31 -36.07 -4.68
N LYS A 13 11.34 -37.03 -3.73
CA LYS A 13 12.38 -38.07 -3.64
C LYS A 13 12.44 -38.90 -4.91
N GLY A 14 11.31 -39.26 -5.50
CA GLY A 14 11.25 -40.01 -6.75
C GLY A 14 11.87 -39.28 -7.94
N LEU A 15 11.88 -37.96 -7.90
CA LEU A 15 12.54 -37.08 -8.88
C LEU A 15 14.03 -36.82 -8.55
N GLY A 16 14.53 -37.31 -7.43
CA GLY A 16 15.92 -37.07 -6.98
C GLY A 16 16.12 -35.70 -6.37
N ILE A 17 15.07 -35.03 -5.95
CA ILE A 17 15.12 -33.69 -5.33
C ILE A 17 15.49 -33.86 -3.86
N GLU A 18 16.60 -33.23 -3.45
CA GLU A 18 17.07 -33.20 -2.05
C GLU A 18 16.46 -32.03 -1.28
N LYS A 19 16.36 -30.86 -1.94
CA LYS A 19 15.75 -29.63 -1.44
C LYS A 19 14.93 -29.00 -2.55
N ALA A 20 13.77 -28.47 -2.21
CA ALA A 20 12.88 -27.78 -3.12
C ALA A 20 12.52 -26.42 -2.52
N PRO A 21 13.26 -25.36 -2.87
CA PRO A 21 12.91 -24.01 -2.47
C PRO A 21 11.54 -23.62 -3.04
N PHE A 22 10.80 -22.80 -2.29
CA PHE A 22 9.50 -22.30 -2.74
C PHE A 22 9.33 -20.83 -2.35
N ARG A 23 8.41 -20.21 -3.09
CA ARG A 23 7.85 -18.91 -2.79
C ARG A 23 6.32 -18.99 -2.94
N ILE A 24 5.60 -18.35 -2.05
CA ILE A 24 4.15 -18.37 -2.02
C ILE A 24 3.62 -16.99 -1.63
N ASP A 25 2.67 -16.47 -2.40
CA ASP A 25 2.04 -15.19 -2.16
C ASP A 25 0.64 -15.41 -1.56
N PHE A 26 0.33 -14.65 -0.52
CA PHE A 26 -0.94 -14.64 0.19
C PHE A 26 -1.63 -13.29 0.07
N ASP A 27 -2.95 -13.33 -0.16
CA ASP A 27 -3.85 -12.17 -0.16
C ASP A 27 -5.27 -12.71 0.15
N GLY A 28 -5.53 -12.99 1.44
CA GLY A 28 -6.75 -13.70 1.87
C GLY A 28 -6.86 -15.10 1.27
N GLY A 29 -5.74 -15.81 1.21
CA GLY A 29 -5.56 -17.13 0.60
C GLY A 29 -4.38 -17.15 -0.37
N VAL A 30 -4.03 -18.33 -0.85
CA VAL A 30 -2.90 -18.48 -1.79
C VAL A 30 -3.25 -17.91 -3.16
N GLN A 31 -2.53 -16.86 -3.57
CA GLN A 31 -2.68 -16.22 -4.88
C GLN A 31 -1.71 -16.80 -5.91
N TRP A 32 -0.49 -17.05 -5.50
CA TRP A 32 0.53 -17.59 -6.38
C TRP A 32 1.49 -18.51 -5.62
N PHE A 33 2.01 -19.53 -6.28
CA PHE A 33 2.96 -20.48 -5.71
C PHE A 33 3.97 -20.91 -6.77
N GLU A 34 5.24 -20.81 -6.43
CA GLU A 34 6.37 -21.28 -7.22
C GLU A 34 7.21 -22.26 -6.43
N LEU A 35 7.64 -23.33 -7.11
CA LEU A 35 8.61 -24.28 -6.59
C LEU A 35 9.84 -24.26 -7.50
N ASP A 36 10.97 -23.85 -6.96
CA ASP A 36 12.23 -23.75 -7.71
C ASP A 36 12.88 -25.14 -7.86
N ILE A 37 12.40 -25.89 -8.81
CA ILE A 37 12.95 -27.19 -9.19
C ILE A 37 12.97 -27.34 -10.72
N PRO A 38 13.90 -28.13 -11.30
CA PRO A 38 14.03 -28.29 -12.75
C PRO A 38 12.92 -29.14 -13.40
N TYR A 39 11.84 -29.40 -12.71
CA TYR A 39 10.76 -30.30 -13.15
C TYR A 39 9.41 -29.64 -12.99
N ASN A 40 8.51 -29.89 -13.93
CA ASN A 40 7.11 -29.58 -13.74
C ASN A 40 6.47 -30.58 -12.77
N ILE A 41 5.90 -30.09 -11.70
CA ILE A 41 5.11 -30.91 -10.77
C ILE A 41 3.66 -30.98 -11.26
N SER A 42 2.96 -32.09 -10.89
CA SER A 42 1.54 -32.19 -11.18
C SER A 42 0.75 -31.22 -10.33
N ASP A 43 -0.40 -30.74 -10.86
CA ASP A 43 -1.32 -29.86 -10.14
C ASP A 43 -1.70 -30.43 -8.77
N THR A 44 -1.97 -31.74 -8.69
CA THR A 44 -2.28 -32.43 -7.41
C THR A 44 -1.18 -32.27 -6.35
N ILE A 45 0.09 -32.28 -6.74
CA ILE A 45 1.21 -32.07 -5.81
C ILE A 45 1.27 -30.59 -5.43
N ARG A 46 1.14 -29.68 -6.40
CA ARG A 46 1.08 -28.23 -6.20
C ARG A 46 -0.01 -27.88 -5.20
N ASP A 47 -1.26 -28.28 -5.47
CA ASP A 47 -2.42 -28.03 -4.62
C ASP A 47 -2.20 -28.57 -3.20
N SER A 48 -1.57 -29.76 -3.09
CA SER A 48 -1.29 -30.36 -1.78
C SER A 48 -0.24 -29.58 -0.96
N ILE A 49 0.72 -28.93 -1.63
CA ILE A 49 1.67 -28.05 -0.96
C ILE A 49 0.99 -26.78 -0.51
N GLN A 50 0.24 -26.13 -1.42
CA GLN A 50 -0.52 -24.91 -1.14
C GLN A 50 -1.46 -25.10 0.05
N GLU A 51 -2.27 -26.17 0.06
CA GLU A 51 -3.18 -26.48 1.17
C GLU A 51 -2.45 -26.73 2.52
N ILE A 52 -1.19 -27.16 2.52
CA ILE A 52 -0.41 -27.27 3.76
C ILE A 52 0.06 -25.89 4.21
N LEU A 53 0.54 -25.06 3.29
CA LEU A 53 1.08 -23.72 3.61
C LEU A 53 -0.04 -22.76 4.03
N GLU A 54 -1.22 -22.83 3.41
CA GLU A 54 -2.39 -22.02 3.71
C GLU A 54 -2.85 -22.13 5.19
N ILE A 55 -2.61 -23.28 5.84
CA ILE A 55 -2.93 -23.44 7.27
C ILE A 55 -2.11 -22.50 8.16
N TYR A 56 -0.97 -22.06 7.69
CA TYR A 56 -0.04 -21.20 8.43
C TYR A 56 -0.13 -19.73 8.02
N GLU A 57 -1.09 -19.36 7.16
CA GLU A 57 -1.29 -17.98 6.71
C GLU A 57 -1.47 -17.03 7.89
N ASP A 58 -2.39 -17.36 8.83
CA ASP A 58 -2.64 -16.55 10.02
C ASP A 58 -1.39 -16.46 10.91
N ASP A 59 -0.68 -17.59 11.13
CA ASP A 59 0.54 -17.62 11.96
C ASP A 59 1.65 -16.77 11.30
N LEU A 60 1.74 -16.77 9.97
CA LEU A 60 2.72 -15.97 9.22
C LEU A 60 2.36 -14.47 9.27
N TYR A 61 1.07 -14.15 9.16
CA TYR A 61 0.61 -12.78 9.29
C TYR A 61 0.86 -12.22 10.69
N GLU A 62 0.74 -13.04 11.75
CA GLU A 62 1.02 -12.65 13.14
C GLU A 62 2.50 -12.36 13.42
N ILE A 63 3.44 -12.86 12.60
CA ILE A 63 4.87 -12.49 12.68
C ILE A 63 5.02 -10.99 12.41
N GLY A 64 4.23 -10.47 11.58
CA GLY A 64 3.70 -9.13 11.47
C GLY A 64 4.63 -8.03 11.04
N PRO A 65 4.08 -7.10 10.30
CA PRO A 65 4.77 -5.89 9.85
C PRO A 65 4.70 -4.78 10.91
N GLY A 66 5.15 -5.06 12.14
CA GLY A 66 5.04 -4.11 13.24
C GLY A 66 5.73 -2.75 13.03
N SER A 67 6.45 -2.60 11.92
CA SER A 67 7.09 -1.35 11.50
C SER A 67 6.37 -0.63 10.36
N LEU A 68 5.33 -1.23 9.76
CA LEU A 68 4.56 -0.62 8.68
C LEU A 68 3.31 0.07 9.25
N ASP A 69 3.07 1.31 8.84
CA ASP A 69 1.90 2.08 9.29
C ASP A 69 0.60 1.53 8.71
N ASN A 70 0.66 1.01 7.49
CA ASN A 70 -0.48 0.43 6.80
C ASN A 70 -0.05 -0.83 6.04
N PRO A 71 0.09 -1.98 6.73
CA PRO A 71 0.45 -3.22 6.07
C PRO A 71 -0.69 -3.71 5.19
N ASN A 72 -0.38 -4.07 3.96
CA ASN A 72 -1.33 -4.82 3.14
C ASN A 72 -1.51 -6.22 3.72
N GLU A 73 -2.69 -6.81 3.53
CA GLU A 73 -2.94 -8.23 3.83
C GLU A 73 -2.12 -9.15 2.90
N TYR A 74 -1.52 -8.57 1.85
CA TYR A 74 -0.65 -9.26 0.91
C TYR A 74 0.77 -9.39 1.45
N PHE A 75 1.25 -10.62 1.49
CA PHE A 75 2.63 -10.94 1.85
C PHE A 75 3.15 -12.15 1.07
N THR A 76 4.45 -12.27 0.98
CA THR A 76 5.13 -13.40 0.36
C THR A 76 5.90 -14.19 1.40
N ALA A 77 5.67 -15.50 1.50
CA ALA A 77 6.49 -16.38 2.30
C ALA A 77 7.45 -17.20 1.43
N SER A 78 8.64 -17.43 1.95
CA SER A 78 9.69 -18.23 1.31
C SER A 78 10.20 -19.32 2.22
N GLY A 79 10.68 -20.41 1.62
CA GLY A 79 11.22 -21.53 2.37
C GLY A 79 11.66 -22.69 1.51
N GLU A 80 11.82 -23.87 2.13
CA GLU A 80 12.24 -25.07 1.44
C GLU A 80 11.50 -26.33 1.91
N ILE A 81 11.28 -27.26 0.99
CA ILE A 81 10.83 -28.61 1.29
C ILE A 81 12.06 -29.51 1.31
N ILE A 82 12.26 -30.26 2.40
CA ILE A 82 13.33 -31.24 2.57
C ILE A 82 12.71 -32.64 2.54
N PRO A 83 12.64 -33.26 1.35
CA PRO A 83 11.92 -34.53 1.18
C PRO A 83 12.51 -35.66 2.03
N SER A 84 13.85 -35.73 2.20
CA SER A 84 14.51 -36.74 3.00
C SER A 84 14.06 -36.78 4.46
N GLU A 85 13.68 -35.61 5.01
CA GLU A 85 13.24 -35.42 6.38
C GLU A 85 11.73 -35.39 6.55
N ASN A 86 10.94 -35.46 5.46
CA ASN A 86 9.50 -35.20 5.41
C ASN A 86 9.14 -33.87 6.10
N LYS A 87 9.82 -32.80 5.70
CA LYS A 87 9.78 -31.50 6.37
C LYS A 87 9.59 -30.38 5.36
N ILE A 88 8.83 -29.36 5.75
CA ILE A 88 8.77 -28.06 5.11
C ILE A 88 9.29 -27.05 6.14
N ILE A 89 10.11 -26.11 5.71
CA ILE A 89 10.56 -24.98 6.53
C ILE A 89 10.08 -23.72 5.82
N ILE A 90 9.40 -22.85 6.54
CA ILE A 90 9.14 -21.48 6.11
C ILE A 90 10.19 -20.64 6.81
N GLU A 91 11.06 -19.99 6.03
CA GLU A 91 12.24 -19.30 6.53
C GLU A 91 11.97 -17.84 6.81
N GLY A 92 11.18 -17.19 5.96
CA GLY A 92 10.91 -15.78 6.09
C GLY A 92 9.62 -15.35 5.38
N VAL A 93 9.20 -14.15 5.73
CA VAL A 93 8.02 -13.49 5.20
C VAL A 93 8.39 -12.07 4.79
N ASP A 94 8.08 -11.71 3.55
CA ASP A 94 8.17 -10.36 3.03
C ASP A 94 6.78 -9.73 3.07
N PHE A 95 6.59 -8.74 3.93
CA PHE A 95 5.38 -7.93 3.98
C PHE A 95 5.52 -6.73 3.06
N HIS A 96 4.45 -6.46 2.33
CA HIS A 96 4.32 -5.25 1.52
C HIS A 96 3.34 -4.32 2.20
N GLY A 97 3.71 -3.08 2.33
CA GLY A 97 2.87 -2.08 2.97
C GLY A 97 3.29 -0.68 2.61
N TYR A 98 2.66 0.28 3.22
CA TYR A 98 2.96 1.69 3.02
C TYR A 98 3.25 2.33 4.35
N ASN A 99 4.35 3.10 4.40
CA ASN A 99 4.53 4.11 5.42
C ASN A 99 4.10 5.45 4.84
N THR A 100 3.60 6.32 5.68
CA THR A 100 3.21 7.66 5.29
C THR A 100 4.31 8.66 5.64
N GLN A 101 4.57 9.59 4.71
CA GLN A 101 5.46 10.71 4.94
C GLN A 101 4.67 12.00 4.79
N ASN A 102 4.69 12.80 5.85
CA ASN A 102 3.95 14.05 5.89
C ASN A 102 4.84 15.21 5.45
N SER A 103 4.28 16.09 4.66
CA SER A 103 4.84 17.39 4.32
C SER A 103 3.74 18.45 4.34
N ALA A 104 4.13 19.70 4.41
CA ALA A 104 3.19 20.81 4.34
C ALA A 104 3.81 21.94 3.54
N SER A 105 2.99 22.64 2.76
CA SER A 105 3.34 23.90 2.14
C SER A 105 2.43 25.00 2.66
N TYR A 106 3.02 26.16 2.82
CA TYR A 106 2.37 27.31 3.39
C TYR A 106 2.63 28.55 2.55
N TYR A 107 1.58 29.26 2.19
CA TYR A 107 1.66 30.49 1.42
C TYR A 107 0.97 31.60 2.21
N ASP A 108 1.65 32.72 2.38
CA ASP A 108 1.08 33.95 2.95
C ASP A 108 1.02 34.99 1.83
N ILE A 109 -0.10 35.68 1.66
CA ILE A 109 -0.25 36.70 0.62
C ILE A 109 0.78 37.82 0.72
N GLU A 110 1.30 38.10 1.94
CA GLU A 110 2.32 39.12 2.15
C GLU A 110 3.65 38.80 1.47
N ASP A 111 3.88 37.52 1.11
CA ASP A 111 5.11 37.06 0.44
C ASP A 111 5.05 37.23 -1.10
N TYR A 112 3.91 37.68 -1.67
CA TYR A 112 3.68 37.77 -3.11
C TYR A 112 3.24 39.15 -3.55
N GLU A 113 3.61 39.54 -4.79
CA GLU A 113 3.26 40.85 -5.38
C GLU A 113 2.26 40.67 -6.54
N GLU A 114 1.56 41.75 -6.89
CA GLU A 114 0.68 41.81 -8.05
C GLU A 114 1.43 41.43 -9.35
N GLY A 115 0.96 40.36 -10.00
CA GLY A 115 1.57 39.74 -11.18
C GLY A 115 2.23 38.39 -10.90
N ASP A 116 2.36 38.00 -9.65
CA ASP A 116 2.72 36.62 -9.30
C ASP A 116 1.48 35.72 -9.41
N SER A 117 1.66 34.51 -9.94
CA SER A 117 0.55 33.56 -10.11
C SER A 117 -0.13 33.20 -8.78
N VAL A 118 0.66 33.08 -7.70
CA VAL A 118 0.12 32.78 -6.35
C VAL A 118 -0.68 33.97 -5.81
N TYR A 119 -0.25 35.21 -6.07
CA TYR A 119 -1.06 36.38 -5.71
C TYR A 119 -2.43 36.36 -6.41
N ASP A 120 -2.47 36.01 -7.69
CA ASP A 120 -3.71 35.89 -8.45
C ASP A 120 -4.62 34.79 -7.87
N TYR A 121 -4.06 33.69 -7.33
CA TYR A 121 -4.84 32.68 -6.63
C TYR A 121 -5.54 33.25 -5.39
N PHE A 122 -4.85 34.03 -4.58
CA PHE A 122 -5.46 34.70 -3.44
C PHE A 122 -6.61 35.62 -3.83
N ILE A 123 -6.48 36.36 -4.93
CA ILE A 123 -7.56 37.25 -5.42
C ILE A 123 -8.82 36.46 -5.80
N GLU A 124 -8.67 35.33 -6.52
CA GLU A 124 -9.80 34.49 -6.89
C GLU A 124 -10.40 33.77 -5.66
N VAL A 125 -9.57 33.29 -4.74
CA VAL A 125 -10.03 32.65 -3.49
C VAL A 125 -10.82 33.68 -2.65
N ARG A 126 -10.32 34.88 -2.44
CA ARG A 126 -11.03 35.96 -1.69
C ARG A 126 -12.39 36.25 -2.29
N LYS A 127 -12.47 36.37 -3.62
CA LYS A 127 -13.74 36.64 -4.33
C LYS A 127 -14.71 35.50 -4.09
N TYR A 128 -14.29 34.24 -4.18
CA TYR A 128 -15.13 33.10 -3.92
C TYR A 128 -15.60 33.05 -2.45
N LEU A 129 -14.69 33.28 -1.49
CA LEU A 129 -15.02 33.32 -0.06
C LEU A 129 -16.03 34.41 0.27
N ASP A 130 -15.98 35.58 -0.43
CA ASP A 130 -16.95 36.64 -0.29
C ASP A 130 -18.36 36.21 -0.79
N GLU A 131 -18.41 35.47 -1.91
CA GLU A 131 -19.68 34.97 -2.48
C GLU A 131 -20.37 33.98 -1.53
N ILE A 132 -19.60 33.07 -0.90
CA ILE A 132 -20.14 32.07 0.03
C ILE A 132 -20.21 32.57 1.48
N LYS A 133 -19.72 33.77 1.76
CA LYS A 133 -19.65 34.40 3.10
C LYS A 133 -18.91 33.56 4.12
N SER A 134 -17.78 32.99 3.73
CA SER A 134 -16.90 32.22 4.59
C SER A 134 -15.53 32.91 4.73
N ASP A 135 -14.84 32.64 5.83
CA ASP A 135 -13.46 33.11 6.03
C ASP A 135 -12.45 32.15 5.44
N SER A 136 -12.79 30.88 5.38
CA SER A 136 -11.96 29.82 4.79
C SER A 136 -12.81 28.63 4.32
N ILE A 137 -12.22 27.81 3.48
CA ILE A 137 -12.72 26.47 3.11
C ILE A 137 -11.59 25.47 3.19
N THR A 138 -11.93 24.21 3.42
CA THR A 138 -11.00 23.09 3.30
C THR A 138 -11.53 22.11 2.28
N VAL A 139 -10.69 21.74 1.33
CA VAL A 139 -10.94 20.70 0.33
C VAL A 139 -9.93 19.59 0.52
N THR A 140 -10.36 18.35 0.30
CA THR A 140 -9.49 17.17 0.34
C THR A 140 -9.15 16.72 -1.05
N TYR A 141 -8.06 15.97 -1.16
CA TYR A 141 -7.64 15.36 -2.40
C TYR A 141 -7.05 13.99 -2.14
N GLU A 142 -7.08 13.15 -3.17
CA GLU A 142 -6.53 11.81 -3.15
C GLU A 142 -5.98 11.49 -4.55
N GLY A 143 -4.83 10.83 -4.58
CA GLY A 143 -4.19 10.35 -5.81
C GLY A 143 -3.63 8.97 -5.63
N GLY A 144 -3.56 8.20 -6.71
CA GLY A 144 -2.97 6.85 -6.72
C GLY A 144 -3.09 6.18 -8.07
N GLY A 145 -2.20 5.22 -8.31
CA GLY A 145 -2.12 4.53 -9.59
C GLY A 145 -1.55 5.43 -10.68
N ASP A 146 -2.39 6.06 -11.48
CA ASP A 146 -2.04 6.99 -12.56
C ASP A 146 -3.01 8.19 -12.66
N SER A 147 -3.77 8.44 -11.59
CA SER A 147 -4.75 9.52 -11.54
C SER A 147 -4.94 10.07 -10.13
N GLY A 148 -5.28 11.33 -10.05
CA GLY A 148 -5.65 11.99 -8.81
C GLY A 148 -6.88 12.87 -9.01
N PHE A 149 -7.60 13.11 -7.93
CA PHE A 149 -8.76 13.97 -7.95
C PHE A 149 -8.84 14.84 -6.69
N ILE A 150 -9.43 16.01 -6.84
CA ILE A 150 -9.76 16.91 -5.76
C ILE A 150 -11.26 16.73 -5.47
N GLU A 151 -11.62 16.54 -4.22
CA GLU A 151 -13.02 16.55 -3.84
C GLU A 151 -13.60 17.94 -4.07
N THR A 152 -14.59 18.03 -4.95
CA THR A 152 -15.27 19.33 -5.23
C THR A 152 -16.15 19.80 -4.08
N SER A 153 -16.44 18.95 -3.09
CA SER A 153 -17.08 19.33 -1.83
C SER A 153 -16.05 19.95 -0.88
N TYR A 154 -16.48 20.98 -0.16
CA TYR A 154 -15.65 21.64 0.85
C TYR A 154 -16.37 21.70 2.19
N GLU A 155 -15.58 21.82 3.26
CA GLU A 155 -16.05 22.18 4.60
C GLU A 155 -15.69 23.61 4.92
N SER A 156 -16.57 24.30 5.65
CA SER A 156 -16.34 25.64 6.18
C SER A 156 -17.07 25.84 7.51
N SER A 157 -16.74 26.90 8.23
CA SER A 157 -17.44 27.29 9.48
C SER A 157 -18.94 27.53 9.32
N ASN A 158 -19.42 27.80 8.12
CA ASN A 158 -20.81 28.12 7.79
C ASN A 158 -21.55 26.95 7.13
N GLY A 159 -20.91 25.78 7.01
CA GLY A 159 -21.44 24.58 6.34
C GLY A 159 -20.60 24.20 5.13
N GLY A 160 -21.01 23.15 4.43
CA GLY A 160 -20.33 22.65 3.23
C GLY A 160 -21.00 23.12 1.94
N GLY A 161 -20.27 22.98 0.85
CA GLY A 161 -20.75 23.30 -0.51
C GLY A 161 -19.86 22.64 -1.56
N SER A 162 -19.95 23.11 -2.79
CA SER A 162 -19.06 22.67 -3.87
C SER A 162 -18.23 23.84 -4.38
N ILE A 163 -16.94 23.59 -4.62
CA ILE A 163 -16.05 24.57 -5.24
C ILE A 163 -16.33 24.68 -6.75
N PRO A 164 -16.23 25.89 -7.32
CA PRO A 164 -16.33 26.08 -8.77
C PRO A 164 -15.02 25.64 -9.45
N ALA A 165 -15.09 25.34 -10.75
CA ALA A 165 -13.95 24.89 -11.54
C ALA A 165 -12.71 25.80 -11.44
N GLY A 166 -12.89 27.13 -11.28
CA GLY A 166 -11.76 28.05 -11.12
C GLY A 166 -10.99 27.86 -9.81
N ILE A 167 -11.66 27.49 -8.72
CA ILE A 167 -11.02 27.14 -7.43
C ILE A 167 -10.40 25.74 -7.51
N GLU A 168 -11.07 24.80 -8.15
CA GLU A 168 -10.52 23.45 -8.41
C GLU A 168 -9.23 23.54 -9.22
N ASP A 169 -9.18 24.34 -10.29
CA ASP A 169 -7.97 24.59 -11.09
C ASP A 169 -6.81 25.17 -10.25
N ILE A 170 -7.11 26.04 -9.29
CA ILE A 170 -6.10 26.58 -8.35
C ILE A 170 -5.56 25.47 -7.48
N CYS A 171 -6.41 24.62 -6.91
CA CYS A 171 -6.00 23.50 -6.08
C CYS A 171 -5.07 22.53 -6.86
N TYR A 172 -5.41 22.18 -8.12
CA TYR A 172 -4.54 21.36 -8.96
C TYR A 172 -3.16 22.01 -9.18
N LYS A 173 -3.10 23.31 -9.45
CA LYS A 173 -1.82 24.03 -9.64
C LYS A 173 -0.99 24.09 -8.38
N LEU A 174 -1.61 24.23 -7.22
CA LEU A 174 -0.92 24.18 -5.93
C LEU A 174 -0.33 22.78 -5.66
N LEU A 175 -1.04 21.73 -6.05
CA LEU A 175 -0.56 20.35 -5.91
C LEU A 175 0.58 20.00 -6.88
N GLU A 176 0.80 20.76 -7.97
CA GLU A 176 1.95 20.57 -8.87
C GLU A 176 3.30 20.69 -8.13
N GLU A 177 3.35 21.39 -6.99
CA GLU A 177 4.54 21.45 -6.12
C GLU A 177 4.92 20.08 -5.58
N PHE A 178 3.94 19.22 -5.32
CA PHE A 178 4.13 17.84 -4.89
C PHE A 178 4.13 16.91 -6.11
N GLY A 179 5.19 17.04 -6.94
CA GLY A 179 5.28 16.30 -8.22
C GLY A 179 5.09 14.80 -8.04
N GLY A 180 4.10 14.25 -8.76
CA GLY A 180 3.77 12.83 -8.71
C GLY A 180 2.76 12.45 -7.62
N TRP A 181 2.06 13.42 -7.04
CA TRP A 181 1.05 13.17 -6.01
C TRP A 181 -0.08 12.24 -6.49
N GLU A 182 -0.31 12.18 -7.80
CA GLU A 182 -1.35 11.39 -8.44
C GLU A 182 -0.89 10.02 -8.95
N ILE A 183 0.40 9.66 -8.80
CA ILE A 183 0.98 8.45 -9.41
C ILE A 183 1.51 7.46 -8.38
N ASN A 184 1.73 6.22 -8.82
CA ASN A 184 2.26 5.10 -8.05
C ASN A 184 1.41 4.80 -6.80
N GLU A 185 2.03 4.82 -5.63
CA GLU A 185 1.40 4.59 -4.34
C GLU A 185 0.45 5.73 -3.95
N GLY A 186 0.59 6.86 -4.63
CA GLY A 186 -0.23 8.03 -4.46
C GLY A 186 0.03 8.84 -3.20
N SER A 187 -0.90 9.73 -2.94
CA SER A 187 -0.90 10.59 -1.77
C SER A 187 -2.31 11.06 -1.44
N GLN A 188 -2.45 11.65 -0.29
CA GLN A 188 -3.71 12.25 0.16
C GLN A 188 -3.43 13.49 0.99
N GLY A 189 -4.45 14.31 1.19
CA GLY A 189 -4.29 15.48 2.01
C GLY A 189 -5.43 16.47 1.96
N SER A 190 -5.15 17.66 2.49
CA SER A 190 -6.10 18.75 2.51
C SER A 190 -5.47 20.07 2.05
N ILE A 191 -6.29 20.92 1.45
CA ILE A 191 -5.96 22.28 1.07
C ILE A 191 -6.90 23.22 1.80
N MET A 192 -6.38 23.99 2.74
CA MET A 192 -7.11 25.06 3.37
C MET A 192 -6.86 26.36 2.59
N LEU A 193 -7.94 26.94 2.07
CA LEU A 193 -7.93 28.21 1.37
C LEU A 193 -8.57 29.27 2.27
N SER A 194 -7.80 30.23 2.71
CA SER A 194 -8.27 31.40 3.46
C SER A 194 -8.02 32.69 2.70
N ARG A 195 -8.39 33.84 3.29
CA ARG A 195 -8.21 35.14 2.66
C ARG A 195 -6.76 35.55 2.47
N ASP A 196 -5.91 35.18 3.42
CA ASP A 196 -4.56 35.64 3.50
C ASP A 196 -3.55 34.49 3.49
N GLU A 197 -4.02 33.27 3.72
CA GLU A 197 -3.17 32.09 3.86
C GLU A 197 -3.73 30.93 3.04
N ILE A 198 -2.84 30.14 2.44
CA ILE A 198 -3.14 28.84 1.84
C ILE A 198 -2.22 27.83 2.51
N GLU A 199 -2.79 26.78 3.07
CA GLU A 199 -2.07 25.68 3.70
C GLU A 199 -2.41 24.38 3.01
N ILE A 200 -1.39 23.58 2.70
CA ILE A 200 -1.51 22.27 2.12
C ILE A 200 -0.87 21.27 3.06
N GLU A 201 -1.69 20.40 3.62
CA GLU A 201 -1.22 19.22 4.31
C GLU A 201 -1.15 18.07 3.28
N HIS A 202 0.01 17.47 3.15
CA HIS A 202 0.29 16.45 2.15
C HIS A 202 0.89 15.22 2.80
N GLU A 203 0.31 14.06 2.50
CA GLU A 203 0.72 12.77 3.01
C GLU A 203 1.04 11.84 1.82
N TRP A 204 2.32 11.48 1.69
CA TRP A 204 2.78 10.52 0.70
C TRP A 204 2.65 9.10 1.20
N ASN A 205 2.15 8.22 0.35
CA ASN A 205 2.25 6.79 0.57
C ASN A 205 3.58 6.30 0.00
N VAL A 206 4.46 5.81 0.85
CA VAL A 206 5.76 5.26 0.46
C VAL A 206 5.71 3.76 0.62
N GLN A 207 5.81 3.05 -0.50
CA GLN A 207 5.87 1.59 -0.45
C GLN A 207 7.13 1.14 0.28
N GLU A 208 6.96 0.25 1.23
CA GLU A 208 8.05 -0.41 1.94
C GLU A 208 7.86 -1.91 1.92
N GLU A 209 8.99 -2.61 1.82
CA GLU A 209 9.05 -4.05 1.98
C GLU A 209 9.71 -4.33 3.33
N HIS A 210 9.11 -5.19 4.11
CA HIS A 210 9.62 -5.56 5.42
C HIS A 210 9.77 -7.08 5.51
N TRP A 211 11.01 -7.54 5.65
CA TRP A 211 11.31 -8.96 5.79
C TRP A 211 11.45 -9.35 7.26
N GLU A 212 10.76 -10.43 7.62
CA GLU A 212 10.84 -11.04 8.95
C GLU A 212 11.19 -12.52 8.88
N GLU A 213 11.98 -12.99 9.83
CA GLU A 213 12.37 -14.38 9.94
C GLU A 213 11.24 -15.22 10.58
N ALA A 214 10.69 -16.17 9.83
CA ALA A 214 9.55 -16.96 10.29
C ALA A 214 9.94 -18.20 11.10
N ASN A 215 10.94 -18.96 10.63
CA ASN A 215 11.42 -20.20 11.26
C ASN A 215 10.33 -21.25 11.59
N ILE A 216 9.26 -21.33 10.76
CA ILE A 216 8.20 -22.31 10.96
C ILE A 216 8.63 -23.65 10.39
N VAL A 217 8.57 -24.70 11.21
CA VAL A 217 8.97 -26.07 10.82
C VAL A 217 7.76 -27.01 10.84
N ILE A 218 7.38 -27.47 9.66
CA ILE A 218 6.26 -28.37 9.45
C ILE A 218 6.77 -29.80 9.23
N THR A 219 6.41 -30.70 10.11
CA THR A 219 6.81 -32.12 10.07
C THR A 219 5.60 -33.04 10.14
N LEU A 220 5.83 -34.35 10.07
CA LEU A 220 4.76 -35.32 10.29
C LEU A 220 4.21 -35.31 11.73
N GLU A 221 4.93 -34.70 12.68
CA GLU A 221 4.53 -34.62 14.07
C GLU A 221 3.70 -33.35 14.35
N THR A 222 3.80 -32.34 13.50
CA THR A 222 3.09 -31.07 13.61
C THR A 222 1.57 -31.24 13.46
N PHE A 223 1.13 -32.28 12.76
CA PHE A 223 -0.27 -32.64 12.57
C PHE A 223 -0.67 -33.71 13.60
#